data_cf86adf8e0ac37dd8f56d8db0cdb5d15
#
_entry.id   cf86adf8e0ac37dd8f56d8db0cdb5d15
#
_cell.length_a   1.000
_cell.length_b   1.000
_cell.length_c   1.000
_cell.angle_alpha   90.00
_cell.angle_beta   90.00
_cell.angle_gamma   90.00
#
_symmetry.space_group_name_H-M   'P 1'
#
loop_
_entity.id
_entity.type
_entity.pdbx_description
1 polymer ?
#
loop_
_entity_poly.entity_id
_entity_poly.type
_entity_poly.pdbx_seq_one_letter_code
_entity_poly.pdbx_strand_id
1 'polypeptide(L)'
;MSRILKPVAAQDVKYLHQICAQYFMGERAFRIAEYNLGNTFTGSIDLLASDDTTVYLITINIADFADALLRAFTGYRWFRENRDFLQRIYPPEVIDIGLQVQLIILSQDFPPEIPSIVDEVCSVPVGLYRYRLFGSAQDPDIFIEEIQRPGKTLPFQDEEPDTLRTRLGIEAANLSDDDIREFLSAMRA
;
A
#
# COMPACT_ATOMS: atom_id res chain seq x y z
N MET A 1 -20.42 -33.54 5.62
CA MET A 1 -19.00 -33.77 5.99
C MET A 1 -18.33 -32.42 6.13
N SER A 2 -17.88 -32.08 7.33
CA SER A 2 -17.11 -30.82 7.56
C SER A 2 -15.69 -31.01 6.99
N ARG A 3 -15.33 -30.27 5.93
CA ARG A 3 -13.95 -30.23 5.45
C ARG A 3 -13.14 -29.34 6.40
N ILE A 4 -12.20 -29.94 7.10
CA ILE A 4 -11.21 -29.19 7.87
C ILE A 4 -10.20 -28.64 6.87
N LEU A 5 -10.27 -27.34 6.59
CA LEU A 5 -9.29 -26.66 5.75
C LEU A 5 -8.00 -26.51 6.56
N LYS A 6 -6.91 -27.12 6.10
CA LYS A 6 -5.58 -27.00 6.72
C LYS A 6 -4.84 -25.82 6.10
N PRO A 7 -4.24 -24.93 6.92
CA PRO A 7 -3.36 -23.89 6.40
C PRO A 7 -2.15 -24.51 5.67
N VAL A 8 -1.74 -23.89 4.56
CA VAL A 8 -0.57 -24.30 3.77
C VAL A 8 0.32 -23.08 3.53
N ALA A 9 1.62 -23.33 3.33
CA ALA A 9 2.56 -22.26 2.97
C ALA A 9 2.61 -22.10 1.44
N ALA A 10 2.85 -20.88 0.97
CA ALA A 10 3.13 -20.63 -0.43
C ALA A 10 4.46 -21.29 -0.82
N GLN A 11 4.45 -22.13 -1.83
CA GLN A 11 5.66 -22.79 -2.33
C GLN A 11 6.33 -22.01 -3.47
N ASP A 12 5.53 -21.24 -4.22
CA ASP A 12 6.00 -20.45 -5.35
C ASP A 12 5.46 -19.01 -5.24
N VAL A 13 6.38 -18.04 -5.25
CA VAL A 13 6.09 -16.61 -5.20
C VAL A 13 5.25 -16.16 -6.40
N LYS A 14 5.59 -16.65 -7.60
CA LYS A 14 4.86 -16.28 -8.82
C LYS A 14 3.42 -16.76 -8.76
N TYR A 15 3.24 -17.98 -8.27
CA TYR A 15 1.89 -18.52 -8.09
C TYR A 15 1.09 -17.71 -7.06
N LEU A 16 1.72 -17.33 -5.94
CA LEU A 16 1.08 -16.46 -4.94
C LEU A 16 0.65 -15.11 -5.55
N HIS A 17 1.52 -14.48 -6.35
CA HIS A 17 1.15 -13.24 -7.06
C HIS A 17 -0.05 -13.44 -7.98
N GLN A 18 -0.12 -14.56 -8.70
CA GLN A 18 -1.24 -14.86 -9.60
C GLN A 18 -2.57 -15.04 -8.85
N ILE A 19 -2.60 -15.80 -7.75
CA ILE A 19 -3.84 -16.00 -6.99
C ILE A 19 -4.27 -14.72 -6.26
N CYS A 20 -3.32 -13.92 -5.76
CA CYS A 20 -3.66 -12.59 -5.21
C CYS A 20 -4.25 -11.67 -6.29
N ALA A 21 -3.67 -11.66 -7.50
CA ALA A 21 -4.19 -10.89 -8.62
C ALA A 21 -5.61 -11.33 -9.00
N GLN A 22 -5.86 -12.66 -9.08
CA GLN A 22 -7.20 -13.19 -9.34
C GLN A 22 -8.23 -12.77 -8.29
N TYR A 23 -7.85 -12.76 -7.02
CA TYR A 23 -8.70 -12.24 -5.94
C TYR A 23 -9.07 -10.78 -6.18
N PHE A 24 -8.08 -9.90 -6.43
CA PHE A 24 -8.35 -8.49 -6.64
C PHE A 24 -9.18 -8.21 -7.90
N MET A 25 -8.97 -8.98 -8.96
CA MET A 25 -9.81 -8.88 -10.17
C MET A 25 -11.25 -9.34 -9.91
N GLY A 26 -11.45 -10.45 -9.19
CA GLY A 26 -12.77 -11.01 -8.94
C GLY A 26 -13.56 -10.27 -7.86
N GLU A 27 -12.95 -10.00 -6.71
CA GLU A 27 -13.64 -9.48 -5.53
C GLU A 27 -13.61 -7.95 -5.43
N ARG A 28 -12.62 -7.30 -6.04
CA ARG A 28 -12.44 -5.84 -5.98
C ARG A 28 -12.57 -5.13 -7.32
N ALA A 29 -12.79 -5.89 -8.39
CA ALA A 29 -12.88 -5.40 -9.76
C ALA A 29 -11.64 -4.58 -10.21
N PHE A 30 -10.46 -4.89 -9.66
CA PHE A 30 -9.22 -4.24 -10.07
C PHE A 30 -8.79 -4.73 -11.46
N ARG A 31 -8.22 -3.82 -12.23
CA ARG A 31 -7.50 -4.14 -13.47
C ARG A 31 -6.02 -4.29 -13.13
N ILE A 32 -5.44 -5.46 -13.38
CA ILE A 32 -4.00 -5.69 -13.18
C ILE A 32 -3.30 -5.25 -14.46
N ALA A 33 -2.42 -4.25 -14.34
CA ALA A 33 -1.65 -3.72 -15.46
C ALA A 33 -0.29 -4.44 -15.62
N GLU A 34 0.38 -4.78 -14.52
CA GLU A 34 1.71 -5.36 -14.58
C GLU A 34 2.03 -6.20 -13.34
N TYR A 35 2.93 -7.17 -13.51
CA TYR A 35 3.51 -8.01 -12.47
C TYR A 35 5.00 -7.71 -12.31
N ASN A 36 5.50 -7.62 -11.09
CA ASN A 36 6.92 -7.42 -10.77
C ASN A 36 7.55 -6.21 -11.46
N LEU A 37 6.88 -5.06 -11.37
CA LEU A 37 7.36 -3.81 -11.92
C LEU A 37 8.54 -3.25 -11.09
N GLY A 38 9.59 -2.75 -11.77
CA GLY A 38 10.78 -2.21 -11.13
C GLY A 38 11.84 -3.28 -10.86
N ASN A 39 12.68 -3.05 -9.86
CA ASN A 39 13.72 -3.99 -9.43
C ASN A 39 14.07 -3.83 -7.96
N THR A 40 14.78 -4.81 -7.39
CA THR A 40 15.13 -4.88 -5.97
C THR A 40 16.09 -3.79 -5.50
N PHE A 41 16.83 -3.12 -6.39
CA PHE A 41 17.81 -2.08 -6.03
C PHE A 41 17.18 -0.69 -5.96
N THR A 42 16.25 -0.39 -6.85
CA THR A 42 15.63 0.93 -6.97
C THR A 42 14.22 1.02 -6.41
N GLY A 43 13.58 -0.12 -6.23
CA GLY A 43 12.21 -0.30 -5.77
C GLY A 43 11.44 -1.26 -6.66
N SER A 44 10.63 -2.13 -6.07
CA SER A 44 9.82 -3.12 -6.77
C SER A 44 8.37 -3.07 -6.29
N ILE A 45 7.46 -3.35 -7.22
CA ILE A 45 6.01 -3.44 -7.00
C ILE A 45 5.60 -4.82 -7.49
N ASP A 46 5.02 -5.64 -6.61
CA ASP A 46 4.68 -7.01 -6.97
C ASP A 46 3.51 -7.06 -7.95
N LEU A 47 2.47 -6.20 -7.75
CA LEU A 47 1.39 -6.00 -8.69
C LEU A 47 1.09 -4.50 -8.85
N LEU A 48 1.01 -4.04 -10.09
CA LEU A 48 0.47 -2.74 -10.44
C LEU A 48 -0.99 -2.92 -10.89
N ALA A 49 -1.92 -2.30 -10.19
CA ALA A 49 -3.34 -2.42 -10.47
C ALA A 49 -4.04 -1.07 -10.45
N SER A 50 -5.25 -0.99 -10.98
CA SER A 50 -6.12 0.18 -10.85
C SER A 50 -7.59 -0.20 -10.82
N ASP A 51 -8.40 0.70 -10.29
CA ASP A 51 -9.81 0.84 -10.60
C ASP A 51 -10.04 2.15 -11.39
N ASP A 52 -11.27 2.66 -11.40
CA ASP A 52 -11.60 3.88 -12.14
C ASP A 52 -11.13 5.17 -11.44
N THR A 53 -10.65 5.10 -10.21
CA THR A 53 -10.30 6.25 -9.37
C THR A 53 -8.89 6.21 -8.80
N THR A 54 -8.28 5.05 -8.73
CA THR A 54 -7.08 4.82 -7.92
C THR A 54 -6.12 3.86 -8.61
N VAL A 55 -4.84 4.16 -8.53
CA VAL A 55 -3.73 3.24 -8.85
C VAL A 55 -3.26 2.57 -7.58
N TYR A 56 -3.18 1.26 -7.59
CA TYR A 56 -2.77 0.42 -6.46
C TYR A 56 -1.38 -0.14 -6.68
N LEU A 57 -0.46 0.16 -5.77
CA LEU A 57 0.85 -0.46 -5.71
C LEU A 57 0.80 -1.55 -4.64
N ILE A 58 0.78 -2.80 -5.08
CA ILE A 58 0.53 -3.94 -4.21
C ILE A 58 1.85 -4.66 -3.92
N THR A 59 2.17 -4.80 -2.63
CA THR A 59 3.32 -5.55 -2.13
C THR A 59 2.82 -6.79 -1.39
N ILE A 60 3.35 -7.96 -1.74
CA ILE A 60 2.95 -9.25 -1.16
C ILE A 60 4.11 -9.76 -0.31
N ASN A 61 3.87 -9.85 0.99
CA ASN A 61 4.86 -10.35 1.94
C ASN A 61 4.80 -11.87 2.04
N ILE A 62 5.97 -12.49 1.93
CA ILE A 62 6.16 -13.94 2.05
C ILE A 62 7.02 -14.34 3.25
N ALA A 63 7.72 -13.39 3.87
CA ALA A 63 8.68 -13.64 4.94
C ALA A 63 8.57 -12.59 6.06
N ASP A 64 9.46 -11.61 6.08
CA ASP A 64 9.51 -10.56 7.10
C ASP A 64 8.63 -9.36 6.73
N PHE A 65 7.78 -8.94 7.66
CA PHE A 65 6.91 -7.78 7.44
C PHE A 65 7.70 -6.48 7.29
N ALA A 66 8.81 -6.30 8.02
CA ALA A 66 9.64 -5.10 7.90
C ALA A 66 10.22 -4.95 6.49
N ASP A 67 10.63 -6.06 5.85
CA ASP A 67 11.06 -6.07 4.46
C ASP A 67 9.91 -5.67 3.51
N ALA A 68 8.71 -6.21 3.73
CA ALA A 68 7.55 -5.86 2.92
C ALA A 68 7.20 -4.38 3.00
N LEU A 69 7.24 -3.80 4.20
CA LEU A 69 7.00 -2.38 4.42
C LEU A 69 8.05 -1.51 3.68
N LEU A 70 9.33 -1.87 3.83
CA LEU A 70 10.42 -1.18 3.13
C LEU A 70 10.25 -1.28 1.60
N ARG A 71 9.91 -2.47 1.07
CA ARG A 71 9.64 -2.67 -0.37
C ARG A 71 8.47 -1.83 -0.85
N ALA A 72 7.38 -1.76 -0.09
CA ALA A 72 6.22 -0.95 -0.44
C ALA A 72 6.59 0.54 -0.58
N PHE A 73 7.35 1.10 0.36
CA PHE A 73 7.76 2.51 0.30
C PHE A 73 8.83 2.78 -0.76
N THR A 74 9.80 1.88 -0.95
CA THR A 74 10.80 2.04 -2.03
C THR A 74 10.15 1.89 -3.40
N GLY A 75 9.17 0.99 -3.55
CA GLY A 75 8.35 0.84 -4.75
C GLY A 75 7.51 2.10 -5.04
N TYR A 76 6.89 2.68 -4.00
CA TYR A 76 6.16 3.94 -4.14
C TYR A 76 7.06 5.10 -4.57
N ARG A 77 8.24 5.24 -3.94
CA ARG A 77 9.22 6.25 -4.34
C ARG A 77 9.64 6.07 -5.80
N TRP A 78 9.98 4.85 -6.18
CA TRP A 78 10.34 4.53 -7.56
C TRP A 78 9.20 4.86 -8.54
N PHE A 79 7.96 4.51 -8.20
CA PHE A 79 6.78 4.82 -9.02
C PHE A 79 6.62 6.34 -9.21
N ARG A 80 6.77 7.13 -8.16
CA ARG A 80 6.70 8.59 -8.23
C ARG A 80 7.79 9.17 -9.12
N GLU A 81 9.03 8.73 -8.95
CA GLU A 81 10.18 9.21 -9.72
C GLU A 81 10.08 8.84 -11.22
N ASN A 82 9.36 7.76 -11.55
CA ASN A 82 9.20 7.27 -12.91
C ASN A 82 7.80 7.53 -13.51
N ARG A 83 6.98 8.34 -12.87
CA ARG A 83 5.58 8.56 -13.26
C ARG A 83 5.42 8.98 -14.72
N ASP A 84 6.19 9.96 -15.17
CA ASP A 84 6.14 10.47 -16.56
C ASP A 84 6.56 9.41 -17.57
N PHE A 85 7.49 8.54 -17.20
CA PHE A 85 7.93 7.42 -18.02
C PHE A 85 6.82 6.36 -18.12
N LEU A 86 6.21 6.01 -17.00
CA LEU A 86 5.10 5.06 -16.94
C LEU A 86 3.88 5.53 -17.74
N GLN A 87 3.55 6.82 -17.70
CA GLN A 87 2.48 7.40 -18.52
C GLN A 87 2.72 7.27 -20.04
N ARG A 88 3.98 7.18 -20.47
CA ARG A 88 4.31 6.96 -21.89
C ARG A 88 4.21 5.50 -22.30
N ILE A 89 4.44 4.56 -21.35
CA ILE A 89 4.40 3.12 -21.61
C ILE A 89 2.98 2.58 -21.51
N TYR A 90 2.24 3.01 -20.48
CA TYR A 90 0.89 2.52 -20.23
C TYR A 90 -0.13 3.53 -20.77
N PRO A 91 -0.91 3.16 -21.80
CA PRO A 91 -2.00 4.01 -22.24
C PRO A 91 -3.10 4.08 -21.17
N PRO A 92 -3.84 5.20 -21.07
CA PRO A 92 -4.86 5.40 -20.04
C PRO A 92 -5.97 4.34 -20.02
N GLU A 93 -6.20 3.66 -21.15
CA GLU A 93 -7.17 2.56 -21.26
C GLU A 93 -6.71 1.31 -20.50
N VAL A 94 -5.40 1.13 -20.30
CA VAL A 94 -4.81 0.04 -19.50
C VAL A 94 -4.74 0.45 -18.05
N ILE A 95 -4.10 1.59 -17.78
CA ILE A 95 -4.00 2.19 -16.45
C ILE A 95 -3.74 3.69 -16.56
N ASP A 96 -4.57 4.48 -15.95
CA ASP A 96 -4.33 5.93 -15.82
C ASP A 96 -3.38 6.19 -14.65
N ILE A 97 -2.10 6.36 -14.96
CA ILE A 97 -1.04 6.67 -13.98
C ILE A 97 -1.27 8.04 -13.31
N GLY A 98 -2.13 8.90 -13.86
CA GLY A 98 -2.50 10.20 -13.31
C GLY A 98 -3.40 10.14 -12.09
N LEU A 99 -4.05 9.01 -11.81
CA LEU A 99 -4.96 8.84 -10.69
C LEU A 99 -4.26 8.88 -9.33
N GLN A 100 -5.07 8.95 -8.27
CA GLN A 100 -4.58 8.86 -6.89
C GLN A 100 -3.89 7.52 -6.66
N VAL A 101 -2.78 7.54 -5.92
CA VAL A 101 -2.02 6.32 -5.61
C VAL A 101 -2.35 5.84 -4.21
N GLN A 102 -2.52 4.53 -4.07
CA GLN A 102 -2.69 3.84 -2.81
C GLN A 102 -1.73 2.66 -2.72
N LEU A 103 -1.13 2.46 -1.56
CA LEU A 103 -0.36 1.25 -1.26
C LEU A 103 -1.28 0.16 -0.70
N ILE A 104 -1.03 -1.08 -1.11
CA ILE A 104 -1.62 -2.26 -0.49
C ILE A 104 -0.49 -3.20 -0.07
N ILE A 105 -0.49 -3.60 1.21
CA ILE A 105 0.44 -4.58 1.74
C ILE A 105 -0.34 -5.82 2.15
N LEU A 106 -0.04 -6.95 1.50
CA LEU A 106 -0.57 -8.25 1.89
C LEU A 106 0.48 -8.98 2.72
N SER A 107 0.07 -9.51 3.88
CA SER A 107 0.93 -10.33 4.73
C SER A 107 0.13 -11.48 5.36
N GLN A 108 0.81 -12.56 5.73
CA GLN A 108 0.16 -13.63 6.51
C GLN A 108 -0.17 -13.17 7.91
N ASP A 109 0.63 -12.27 8.47
CA ASP A 109 0.40 -11.66 9.78
C ASP A 109 0.97 -10.24 9.83
N PHE A 110 0.50 -9.47 10.81
CA PHE A 110 0.95 -8.11 11.09
C PHE A 110 1.27 -7.97 12.57
N PRO A 111 2.41 -7.38 12.96
CA PRO A 111 2.61 -6.91 14.32
C PRO A 111 1.46 -5.99 14.76
N PRO A 112 0.97 -6.12 16.01
CA PRO A 112 -0.22 -5.41 16.47
C PRO A 112 -0.14 -3.88 16.34
N GLU A 113 1.06 -3.33 16.39
CA GLU A 113 1.32 -1.89 16.36
C GLU A 113 1.28 -1.30 14.94
N ILE A 114 1.41 -2.15 13.92
CA ILE A 114 1.56 -1.70 12.53
C ILE A 114 0.39 -0.85 12.03
N PRO A 115 -0.89 -1.22 12.29
CA PRO A 115 -2.00 -0.39 11.85
C PRO A 115 -1.89 1.05 12.33
N SER A 116 -1.60 1.26 13.62
CA SER A 116 -1.44 2.59 14.20
C SER A 116 -0.24 3.35 13.61
N ILE A 117 0.90 2.67 13.46
CA ILE A 117 2.11 3.28 12.88
C ILE A 117 1.87 3.72 11.43
N VAL A 118 1.19 2.89 10.64
CA VAL A 118 0.88 3.21 9.24
C VAL A 118 -0.01 4.44 9.14
N ASP A 119 -1.04 4.54 9.99
CA ASP A 119 -1.93 5.71 10.01
C ASP A 119 -1.23 7.00 10.44
N GLU A 120 -0.27 6.90 11.37
CA GLU A 120 0.42 8.07 11.92
C GLU A 120 1.56 8.57 11.02
N VAL A 121 2.26 7.66 10.32
CA VAL A 121 3.52 7.97 9.65
C VAL A 121 3.37 8.10 8.13
N CYS A 122 2.37 7.46 7.53
CA CYS A 122 2.29 7.39 6.08
C CYS A 122 1.56 8.58 5.47
N SER A 123 2.25 9.33 4.62
CA SER A 123 1.67 10.40 3.80
C SER A 123 0.88 9.91 2.59
N VAL A 124 0.96 8.62 2.28
CA VAL A 124 0.21 7.95 1.22
C VAL A 124 -0.80 6.98 1.84
N PRO A 125 -2.02 6.84 1.30
CA PRO A 125 -2.99 5.88 1.80
C PRO A 125 -2.44 4.46 1.73
N VAL A 126 -2.45 3.72 2.84
CA VAL A 126 -1.98 2.32 2.94
C VAL A 126 -3.10 1.43 3.43
N GLY A 127 -3.44 0.41 2.64
CA GLY A 127 -4.33 -0.68 3.02
C GLY A 127 -3.54 -1.89 3.48
N LEU A 128 -3.94 -2.48 4.60
CA LEU A 128 -3.33 -3.70 5.15
C LEU A 128 -4.30 -4.87 4.98
N TYR A 129 -3.83 -5.92 4.34
CA TYR A 129 -4.62 -7.12 4.04
C TYR A 129 -3.91 -8.36 4.53
N ARG A 130 -4.59 -9.17 5.32
CA ARG A 130 -4.10 -10.48 5.74
C ARG A 130 -4.53 -11.54 4.74
N TYR A 131 -3.58 -12.36 4.28
CA TYR A 131 -3.92 -13.52 3.47
C TYR A 131 -3.61 -14.81 4.21
N ARG A 132 -4.40 -15.85 3.90
CA ARG A 132 -4.18 -17.21 4.36
C ARG A 132 -4.42 -18.18 3.21
N LEU A 133 -3.59 -19.19 3.11
CA LEU A 133 -3.71 -20.23 2.12
C LEU A 133 -4.20 -21.51 2.79
N PHE A 134 -5.13 -22.19 2.14
CA PHE A 134 -5.77 -23.41 2.63
C PHE A 134 -5.81 -24.48 1.54
N GLY A 135 -5.95 -25.75 1.94
CA GLY A 135 -6.18 -26.85 1.02
C GLY A 135 -4.90 -27.58 0.64
N SER A 136 -4.60 -27.69 -0.66
CA SER A 136 -3.41 -28.35 -1.18
C SER A 136 -2.27 -27.36 -1.36
N ALA A 137 -1.04 -27.76 -1.06
CA ALA A 137 0.14 -26.93 -1.32
C ALA A 137 0.39 -26.67 -2.81
N GLN A 138 -0.15 -27.51 -3.69
CA GLN A 138 -0.02 -27.39 -5.14
C GLN A 138 -1.10 -26.51 -5.77
N ASP A 139 -2.26 -26.44 -5.13
CA ASP A 139 -3.40 -25.64 -5.59
C ASP A 139 -4.17 -25.14 -4.34
N PRO A 140 -3.63 -24.11 -3.66
CA PRO A 140 -4.25 -23.57 -2.45
C PRO A 140 -5.38 -22.60 -2.79
N ASP A 141 -6.44 -22.68 -2.00
CA ASP A 141 -7.44 -21.62 -1.90
C ASP A 141 -6.85 -20.44 -1.10
N ILE A 142 -7.12 -19.21 -1.52
CA ILE A 142 -6.72 -18.00 -0.81
C ILE A 142 -7.92 -17.36 -0.12
N PHE A 143 -7.71 -16.98 1.14
CA PHE A 143 -8.61 -16.11 1.89
C PHE A 143 -7.89 -14.80 2.19
N ILE A 144 -8.49 -13.67 1.84
CA ILE A 144 -7.94 -12.35 2.09
C ILE A 144 -8.91 -11.55 2.96
N GLU A 145 -8.40 -11.05 4.08
CA GLU A 145 -9.11 -10.25 5.05
C GLU A 145 -8.52 -8.85 5.08
N GLU A 146 -9.37 -7.84 4.99
CA GLU A 146 -8.98 -6.44 5.16
C GLU A 146 -8.79 -6.15 6.65
N ILE A 147 -7.56 -5.86 7.07
CA ILE A 147 -7.21 -5.51 8.46
C ILE A 147 -7.39 -4.02 8.70
N GLN A 148 -6.99 -3.21 7.71
CA GLN A 148 -7.08 -1.77 7.79
C GLN A 148 -7.37 -1.20 6.41
N ARG A 149 -8.41 -0.39 6.33
CA ARG A 149 -8.63 0.47 5.17
C ARG A 149 -7.64 1.62 5.21
N PRO A 150 -7.20 2.08 4.04
CA PRO A 150 -6.44 3.32 3.99
C PRO A 150 -7.26 4.38 4.72
N GLY A 151 -6.70 4.92 5.77
CA GLY A 151 -7.25 6.11 6.39
C GLY A 151 -7.49 7.14 5.30
N LYS A 152 -8.53 7.96 5.43
CA LYS A 152 -8.60 9.18 4.64
C LYS A 152 -7.24 9.82 4.84
N THR A 153 -6.52 10.09 3.75
CA THR A 153 -5.33 10.93 3.78
C THR A 153 -5.67 12.05 4.74
N LEU A 154 -5.03 12.08 5.90
CA LEU A 154 -5.20 13.25 6.74
C LEU A 154 -4.71 14.39 5.86
N PRO A 155 -5.57 15.29 5.45
CA PRO A 155 -5.11 16.44 4.74
C PRO A 155 -4.28 17.23 5.76
N PHE A 156 -2.95 17.04 5.73
CA PHE A 156 -2.05 18.09 6.23
C PHE A 156 -2.36 19.41 5.53
N GLN A 157 -3.30 19.38 4.58
CA GLN A 157 -3.59 20.48 3.70
C GLN A 157 -4.51 21.52 4.33
N ASP A 158 -5.32 21.18 5.35
CA ASP A 158 -6.34 22.07 5.88
C ASP A 158 -6.45 22.06 7.42
N GLU A 159 -5.46 21.51 8.15
CA GLU A 159 -5.45 21.61 9.60
C GLU A 159 -5.13 23.07 10.02
N GLU A 160 -6.03 23.62 10.81
CA GLU A 160 -5.79 24.88 11.49
C GLU A 160 -4.52 24.77 12.35
N PRO A 161 -3.65 25.81 12.42
CA PRO A 161 -2.40 25.79 13.19
C PRO A 161 -2.56 25.32 14.64
N ASP A 162 -3.68 25.63 15.27
CA ASP A 162 -3.97 25.23 16.66
C ASP A 162 -4.21 23.72 16.80
N THR A 163 -4.86 23.09 15.84
CA THR A 163 -5.05 21.62 15.81
C THR A 163 -3.71 20.90 15.66
N LEU A 164 -2.81 21.44 14.83
CA LEU A 164 -1.45 20.92 14.68
C LEU A 164 -0.62 21.04 15.94
N ARG A 165 -0.71 22.18 16.66
CA ARG A 165 -0.01 22.37 17.94
C ARG A 165 -0.41 21.33 18.96
N THR A 166 -1.70 21.10 19.13
CA THR A 166 -2.25 20.09 20.04
C THR A 166 -1.75 18.69 19.67
N ARG A 167 -1.83 18.35 18.40
CA ARG A 167 -1.47 17.01 17.89
C ARG A 167 0.03 16.73 18.01
N LEU A 168 0.89 17.71 17.77
CA LEU A 168 2.34 17.60 17.90
C LEU A 168 2.84 17.78 19.34
N GLY A 169 1.97 18.07 20.30
CA GLY A 169 2.35 18.33 21.68
C GLY A 169 3.21 19.58 21.88
N ILE A 170 3.16 20.54 20.94
CA ILE A 170 3.96 21.76 20.94
C ILE A 170 3.20 22.99 21.43
N GLU A 171 2.11 22.78 22.17
CA GLU A 171 1.25 23.85 22.72
C GLU A 171 2.02 24.86 23.57
N ALA A 172 3.12 24.40 24.21
CA ALA A 172 3.99 25.25 25.02
C ALA A 172 5.12 25.92 24.22
N ALA A 173 5.27 25.65 22.94
CA ALA A 173 6.29 26.24 22.10
C ALA A 173 5.82 27.62 21.61
N ASN A 174 6.66 28.65 21.76
CA ASN A 174 6.41 30.00 21.23
C ASN A 174 6.59 30.07 19.70
N LEU A 175 5.93 29.14 18.97
CA LEU A 175 5.90 29.15 17.52
C LEU A 175 4.69 29.97 17.04
N SER A 176 4.95 30.91 16.14
CA SER A 176 3.85 31.65 15.50
C SER A 176 3.12 30.77 14.47
N ASP A 177 1.91 31.17 14.08
CA ASP A 177 1.18 30.49 13.02
C ASP A 177 1.91 30.52 11.68
N ASP A 178 2.73 31.57 11.45
CA ASP A 178 3.52 31.71 10.25
C ASP A 178 4.71 30.72 10.24
N ASP A 179 5.37 30.48 11.40
CA ASP A 179 6.41 29.46 11.54
C ASP A 179 5.85 28.04 11.24
N ILE A 180 4.63 27.76 11.70
CA ILE A 180 3.95 26.49 11.44
C ILE A 180 3.60 26.35 9.96
N ARG A 181 3.10 27.40 9.31
CA ARG A 181 2.82 27.39 7.88
C ARG A 181 4.07 27.24 7.03
N GLU A 182 5.17 27.90 7.39
CA GLU A 182 6.47 27.76 6.72
C GLU A 182 6.98 26.32 6.85
N PHE A 183 6.93 25.73 8.05
CA PHE A 183 7.27 24.32 8.27
C PHE A 183 6.44 23.37 7.39
N LEU A 184 5.11 23.55 7.36
CA LEU A 184 4.24 22.76 6.51
C LEU A 184 4.52 22.93 5.01
N SER A 185 4.87 24.14 4.59
CA SER A 185 5.24 24.41 3.20
C SER A 185 6.56 23.75 2.81
N ALA A 186 7.54 23.72 3.73
CA ALA A 186 8.82 23.04 3.53
C ALA A 186 8.70 21.51 3.47
N MET A 187 7.73 20.93 4.19
CA MET A 187 7.45 19.50 4.12
C MET A 187 6.73 19.08 2.82
N ARG A 188 6.19 20.04 2.06
CA ARG A 188 5.49 19.81 0.77
C ARG A 188 6.43 19.93 -0.45
N ALA A 189 7.60 20.50 -0.29
CA ALA A 189 8.61 20.68 -1.35
C ALA A 189 9.46 19.44 -1.52
#